data_d6876a6ee1656c84298de24ce7940134
#
_entry.id   d6876a6ee1656c84298de24ce7940134
#
_cell.length_a   1.000
_cell.length_b   1.000
_cell.length_c   1.000
_cell.angle_alpha   90.00
_cell.angle_beta   90.00
_cell.angle_gamma   90.00
#
_symmetry.space_group_name_H-M   'P 1'
#
loop_
_entity.id
_entity.type
_entity.pdbx_description
1 polymer ?
#
loop_
_entity_poly.entity_id
_entity_poly.type
_entity_poly.pdbx_seq_one_letter_code
_entity_poly.pdbx_strand_id
1 'polypeptide(L)'
;MFRRRSILPALLAAALAPALLPQSAVQRPAITGVARIALKTNDLAAARRFYGHDLGFAEVPGPGAVFKVNDHQYIELYPQLKSEDEDRLINVAYETTDAKQLRDYLAAHSIEVPAAVAKQWDGNLAFSVKDPEGREIAFVQYLSDSQTGRQSGKSLPATAISARIIHTGFIVQDRAAEDRFYRDILGFEEMWHGGKTEDSVDWLDMRVPDGNDWLEYMLNVRNPTPKTRGVMNHLALGVPNMEAANQRLIDRAATLTEKPKIGRDGKWQLNLYDPNLTRVELMEPKPVQTPCCSPMKPPR
;
A
#
# COMPACT_ATOMS: atom_id res chain seq x y z
N MET A 1 -18.67 -90.11 23.96
CA MET A 1 -17.40 -89.43 23.76
C MET A 1 -17.75 -88.02 23.22
N PHE A 2 -18.02 -87.08 24.09
CA PHE A 2 -18.47 -85.72 23.71
C PHE A 2 -17.30 -84.70 23.86
N ARG A 3 -16.87 -84.15 22.74
CA ARG A 3 -15.86 -83.06 22.71
C ARG A 3 -16.51 -81.70 22.98
N ARG A 4 -16.19 -81.10 24.10
CA ARG A 4 -16.56 -79.70 24.39
C ARG A 4 -15.64 -78.74 23.55
N ARG A 5 -16.27 -77.91 22.75
CA ARG A 5 -15.60 -76.78 22.08
C ARG A 5 -15.65 -75.57 23.00
N SER A 6 -14.47 -75.08 23.39
CA SER A 6 -14.34 -73.83 24.14
C SER A 6 -14.39 -72.67 23.14
N ILE A 7 -15.30 -71.73 23.35
CA ILE A 7 -15.41 -70.48 22.62
C ILE A 7 -14.68 -69.42 23.44
N LEU A 8 -13.56 -68.85 22.92
CA LEU A 8 -12.91 -67.65 23.49
C LEU A 8 -13.67 -66.42 23.01
N PRO A 9 -13.99 -65.45 23.87
CA PRO A 9 -14.49 -64.14 23.44
C PRO A 9 -13.36 -63.26 22.92
N ALA A 10 -13.45 -62.74 21.68
CA ALA A 10 -12.58 -61.73 21.13
C ALA A 10 -12.96 -60.38 21.76
N LEU A 11 -12.04 -59.82 22.54
CA LEU A 11 -12.14 -58.42 23.01
C LEU A 11 -11.79 -57.46 21.87
N LEU A 12 -12.82 -56.77 21.36
CA LEU A 12 -12.64 -55.68 20.41
C LEU A 12 -12.17 -54.42 21.15
N ALA A 13 -10.88 -54.09 21.10
CA ALA A 13 -10.34 -52.81 21.59
C ALA A 13 -10.71 -51.71 20.60
N ALA A 14 -11.70 -50.87 20.96
CA ALA A 14 -12.03 -49.65 20.24
C ALA A 14 -10.93 -48.60 20.51
N ALA A 15 -10.07 -48.32 19.55
CA ALA A 15 -9.12 -47.22 19.60
C ALA A 15 -9.92 -45.92 19.43
N LEU A 16 -10.04 -45.13 20.51
CA LEU A 16 -10.48 -43.76 20.44
C LEU A 16 -9.37 -42.91 19.78
N ALA A 17 -9.59 -42.51 18.53
CA ALA A 17 -8.78 -41.48 17.87
C ALA A 17 -9.05 -40.16 18.59
N PRO A 18 -8.00 -39.39 18.98
CA PRO A 18 -8.21 -38.05 19.55
C PRO A 18 -8.89 -37.16 18.52
N ALA A 19 -10.04 -36.60 18.86
CA ALA A 19 -10.70 -35.59 18.07
C ALA A 19 -9.79 -34.34 18.07
N LEU A 20 -9.16 -34.05 16.93
CA LEU A 20 -8.51 -32.76 16.69
C LEU A 20 -9.61 -31.68 16.75
N LEU A 21 -9.63 -30.92 17.87
CA LEU A 21 -10.44 -29.72 17.93
C LEU A 21 -10.01 -28.80 16.79
N PRO A 22 -10.94 -28.22 16.04
CA PRO A 22 -10.59 -27.28 14.99
C PRO A 22 -9.84 -26.12 15.65
N GLN A 23 -8.57 -25.97 15.31
CA GLN A 23 -7.79 -24.80 15.70
C GLN A 23 -8.51 -23.59 15.11
N SER A 24 -8.97 -22.67 15.96
CA SER A 24 -9.66 -21.45 15.48
C SER A 24 -8.76 -20.77 14.46
N ALA A 25 -9.25 -20.62 13.23
CA ALA A 25 -8.50 -19.96 12.18
C ALA A 25 -8.08 -18.56 12.67
N VAL A 26 -6.79 -18.24 12.56
CA VAL A 26 -6.29 -16.91 12.89
C VAL A 26 -7.05 -15.90 12.04
N GLN A 27 -7.77 -14.97 12.67
CA GLN A 27 -8.49 -13.94 11.94
C GLN A 27 -7.54 -12.84 11.48
N ARG A 28 -7.77 -12.32 10.27
CA ARG A 28 -7.04 -11.15 9.77
C ARG A 28 -7.45 -9.92 10.60
N PRO A 29 -6.50 -9.20 11.23
CA PRO A 29 -6.80 -7.90 11.82
C PRO A 29 -7.08 -6.86 10.73
N ALA A 30 -7.65 -5.72 11.10
CA ALA A 30 -7.96 -4.66 10.15
C ALA A 30 -6.70 -4.12 9.47
N ILE A 31 -6.83 -3.82 8.15
CA ILE A 31 -5.86 -3.07 7.33
C ILE A 31 -6.58 -1.80 6.88
N THR A 32 -6.25 -0.66 7.48
CA THR A 32 -7.07 0.55 7.48
C THR A 32 -6.70 1.56 6.40
N GLY A 33 -5.50 1.49 5.84
CA GLY A 33 -5.06 2.44 4.81
C GLY A 33 -3.58 2.34 4.48
N VAL A 34 -3.13 3.21 3.60
CA VAL A 34 -1.71 3.44 3.33
C VAL A 34 -1.11 4.15 4.55
N ALA A 35 -0.03 3.60 5.11
CA ALA A 35 0.71 4.20 6.21
C ALA A 35 1.91 4.99 5.72
N ARG A 36 2.71 4.38 4.84
CA ARG A 36 3.96 4.98 4.36
C ARG A 36 4.27 4.52 2.94
N ILE A 37 5.00 5.39 2.22
CA ILE A 37 5.75 5.00 1.05
C ILE A 37 7.21 5.39 1.26
N ALA A 38 8.12 4.44 1.10
CA ALA A 38 9.55 4.66 1.22
C ALA A 38 10.19 4.62 -0.17
N LEU A 39 10.95 5.67 -0.49
CA LEU A 39 11.52 5.92 -1.82
C LEU A 39 13.02 6.16 -1.72
N LYS A 40 13.76 5.77 -2.75
CA LYS A 40 15.16 6.10 -2.92
C LYS A 40 15.31 7.45 -3.61
N THR A 41 16.28 8.23 -3.17
CA THR A 41 16.72 9.45 -3.84
C THR A 41 18.25 9.49 -3.91
N ASN A 42 18.82 10.19 -4.89
CA ASN A 42 20.24 10.52 -4.93
C ASN A 42 20.53 11.97 -4.46
N ASP A 43 19.47 12.78 -4.26
CA ASP A 43 19.57 14.19 -3.83
C ASP A 43 18.48 14.53 -2.80
N LEU A 44 18.83 14.45 -1.51
CA LEU A 44 17.92 14.83 -0.43
C LEU A 44 17.58 16.32 -0.42
N ALA A 45 18.47 17.21 -0.92
CA ALA A 45 18.18 18.65 -0.95
C ALA A 45 17.09 18.95 -1.98
N ALA A 46 17.19 18.37 -3.17
CA ALA A 46 16.15 18.48 -4.18
C ALA A 46 14.84 17.82 -3.74
N ALA A 47 14.91 16.67 -3.06
CA ALA A 47 13.73 16.01 -2.50
C ALA A 47 13.05 16.91 -1.44
N ARG A 48 13.80 17.54 -0.54
CA ARG A 48 13.25 18.50 0.44
C ARG A 48 12.59 19.69 -0.23
N ARG A 49 13.17 20.20 -1.32
CA ARG A 49 12.52 21.26 -2.09
C ARG A 49 11.17 20.77 -2.64
N PHE A 50 11.12 19.61 -3.29
CA PHE A 50 9.90 19.10 -3.89
C PHE A 50 8.82 18.78 -2.82
N TYR A 51 9.11 17.89 -1.87
CA TYR A 51 8.11 17.48 -0.87
C TYR A 51 7.82 18.55 0.19
N GLY A 52 8.84 19.28 0.63
CA GLY A 52 8.72 20.31 1.67
C GLY A 52 8.25 21.66 1.16
N HIS A 53 8.82 22.17 0.08
CA HIS A 53 8.46 23.48 -0.46
C HIS A 53 7.32 23.39 -1.48
N ASP A 54 7.48 22.58 -2.55
CA ASP A 54 6.52 22.60 -3.64
C ASP A 54 5.19 21.95 -3.22
N LEU A 55 5.23 20.79 -2.52
CA LEU A 55 4.03 20.16 -1.96
C LEU A 55 3.64 20.69 -0.57
N GLY A 56 4.56 21.33 0.14
CA GLY A 56 4.29 22.02 1.41
C GLY A 56 4.14 21.13 2.63
N PHE A 57 4.67 19.90 2.61
CA PHE A 57 4.66 19.00 3.76
C PHE A 57 5.72 19.37 4.79
N ALA A 58 5.43 19.14 6.07
CA ALA A 58 6.42 19.30 7.12
C ALA A 58 7.36 18.09 7.18
N GLU A 59 8.68 18.37 7.18
CA GLU A 59 9.67 17.34 7.51
C GLU A 59 9.66 17.10 9.01
N VAL A 60 9.67 15.83 9.41
CA VAL A 60 9.76 15.39 10.81
C VAL A 60 11.03 14.57 11.03
N PRO A 61 11.52 14.44 12.28
CA PRO A 61 12.72 13.65 12.55
C PRO A 61 12.60 12.21 12.07
N GLY A 62 13.63 11.70 11.37
CA GLY A 62 13.67 10.35 10.82
C GLY A 62 15.04 10.00 10.24
N PRO A 63 15.24 8.76 9.76
CA PRO A 63 16.52 8.28 9.25
C PRO A 63 16.88 8.80 7.85
N GLY A 64 16.00 9.53 7.20
CA GLY A 64 16.18 10.19 5.91
C GLY A 64 15.48 11.55 5.91
N ALA A 65 14.83 11.91 4.81
CA ALA A 65 13.86 13.01 4.80
C ALA A 65 12.46 12.39 4.93
N VAL A 66 11.79 12.66 6.04
CA VAL A 66 10.48 12.09 6.37
C VAL A 66 9.44 13.21 6.35
N PHE A 67 8.48 13.14 5.46
CA PHE A 67 7.44 14.15 5.29
C PHE A 67 6.11 13.64 5.82
N LYS A 68 5.53 14.37 6.77
CA LYS A 68 4.25 14.05 7.36
C LYS A 68 3.12 14.58 6.49
N VAL A 69 2.27 13.66 5.99
CA VAL A 69 1.07 14.00 5.23
C VAL A 69 -0.12 14.19 6.18
N ASN A 70 -0.29 13.27 7.13
CA ASN A 70 -1.22 13.36 8.26
C ASN A 70 -0.70 12.50 9.43
N ASP A 71 -1.51 12.29 10.47
CA ASP A 71 -1.09 11.54 11.66
C ASP A 71 -0.80 10.05 11.41
N HIS A 72 -1.28 9.51 10.28
CA HIS A 72 -1.16 8.11 9.91
C HIS A 72 -0.35 7.89 8.63
N GLN A 73 0.00 8.96 7.88
CA GLN A 73 0.60 8.82 6.56
C GLN A 73 1.88 9.64 6.40
N TYR A 74 2.92 8.98 5.86
CA TYR A 74 4.24 9.55 5.70
C TYR A 74 4.86 9.21 4.35
N ILE A 75 5.67 10.12 3.80
CA ILE A 75 6.53 9.89 2.63
C ILE A 75 7.98 9.92 3.14
N GLU A 76 8.71 8.84 2.92
CA GLU A 76 10.08 8.67 3.41
C GLU A 76 11.07 8.62 2.24
N LEU A 77 12.09 9.49 2.25
CA LEU A 77 13.14 9.56 1.23
C LEU A 77 14.48 9.14 1.82
N TYR A 78 15.11 8.14 1.21
CA TYR A 78 16.41 7.61 1.63
C TYR A 78 17.49 7.86 0.57
N PRO A 79 18.71 8.33 0.94
CA PRO A 79 19.79 8.60 0.00
C PRO A 79 20.46 7.31 -0.49
N GLN A 80 19.68 6.43 -1.12
CA GLN A 80 20.10 5.09 -1.50
C GLN A 80 20.04 4.82 -3.01
N LEU A 81 19.59 5.78 -3.82
CA LEU A 81 19.56 5.65 -5.28
C LEU A 81 20.98 5.80 -5.82
N LYS A 82 21.53 4.73 -6.40
CA LYS A 82 22.90 4.69 -6.93
C LYS A 82 22.95 4.90 -8.44
N SER A 83 21.87 4.61 -9.14
CA SER A 83 21.76 4.71 -10.58
C SER A 83 20.33 5.06 -10.98
N GLU A 84 20.18 5.77 -12.09
CA GLU A 84 18.87 6.05 -12.70
C GLU A 84 18.15 4.80 -13.22
N ASP A 85 18.86 3.68 -13.35
CA ASP A 85 18.29 2.40 -13.77
C ASP A 85 17.67 1.58 -12.63
N GLU A 86 17.83 2.05 -11.36
CA GLU A 86 17.22 1.36 -10.21
C GLU A 86 15.74 1.71 -10.07
N ASP A 87 14.99 0.79 -9.47
CA ASP A 87 13.66 1.08 -8.93
C ASP A 87 13.79 2.06 -7.75
N ARG A 88 12.94 3.10 -7.74
CA ARG A 88 12.92 4.11 -6.66
C ARG A 88 12.14 3.61 -5.45
N LEU A 89 11.22 2.66 -5.64
CA LEU A 89 10.42 2.14 -4.54
C LEU A 89 11.28 1.24 -3.62
N ILE A 90 11.29 1.54 -2.34
CA ILE A 90 11.81 0.67 -1.29
C ILE A 90 10.69 -0.25 -0.81
N ASN A 91 9.61 0.35 -0.29
CA ASN A 91 8.40 -0.37 0.11
C ASN A 91 7.17 0.54 0.13
N VAL A 92 6.01 -0.12 0.15
CA VAL A 92 4.73 0.46 0.56
C VAL A 92 4.36 -0.16 1.89
N ALA A 93 3.91 0.66 2.85
CA ALA A 93 3.43 0.20 4.13
C ALA A 93 1.93 0.47 4.28
N TYR A 94 1.20 -0.53 4.77
CA TYR A 94 -0.21 -0.41 5.15
C TYR A 94 -0.35 -0.39 6.67
N GLU A 95 -1.28 0.40 7.18
CA GLU A 95 -1.61 0.42 8.60
C GLU A 95 -2.46 -0.79 8.96
N THR A 96 -2.11 -1.44 10.08
CA THR A 96 -2.89 -2.53 10.67
C THR A 96 -3.13 -2.28 12.15
N THR A 97 -4.24 -2.79 12.67
CA THR A 97 -4.58 -2.67 14.09
C THR A 97 -3.77 -3.60 14.99
N ASP A 98 -3.21 -4.70 14.44
CA ASP A 98 -2.36 -5.65 15.17
C ASP A 98 -1.34 -6.29 14.22
N ALA A 99 -0.10 -5.79 14.27
CA ALA A 99 0.99 -6.27 13.42
C ALA A 99 1.38 -7.72 13.73
N LYS A 100 1.32 -8.14 15.01
CA LYS A 100 1.66 -9.50 15.40
C LYS A 100 0.61 -10.49 14.88
N GLN A 101 -0.67 -10.20 15.09
CA GLN A 101 -1.75 -11.05 14.62
C GLN A 101 -1.77 -11.13 13.08
N LEU A 102 -1.49 -10.02 12.38
CA LEU A 102 -1.41 -10.02 10.92
C LEU A 102 -0.25 -10.86 10.41
N ARG A 103 0.92 -10.78 11.05
CA ARG A 103 2.06 -11.65 10.73
C ARG A 103 1.69 -13.13 10.90
N ASP A 104 1.05 -13.49 12.02
CA ASP A 104 0.66 -14.88 12.31
C ASP A 104 -0.43 -15.36 11.32
N TYR A 105 -1.35 -14.45 10.93
CA TYR A 105 -2.35 -14.71 9.87
C TYR A 105 -1.69 -15.01 8.53
N LEU A 106 -0.72 -14.18 8.09
CA LEU A 106 -0.01 -14.38 6.82
C LEU A 106 0.80 -15.68 6.83
N ALA A 107 1.45 -16.01 7.94
CA ALA A 107 2.14 -17.30 8.11
C ALA A 107 1.18 -18.49 7.94
N ALA A 108 -0.03 -18.40 8.51
CA ALA A 108 -1.06 -19.44 8.37
C ALA A 108 -1.57 -19.59 6.92
N HIS A 109 -1.41 -18.54 6.09
CA HIS A 109 -1.72 -18.55 4.65
C HIS A 109 -0.50 -18.83 3.77
N SER A 110 0.56 -19.42 4.36
CA SER A 110 1.79 -19.82 3.66
C SER A 110 2.57 -18.66 3.02
N ILE A 111 2.42 -17.45 3.55
CA ILE A 111 3.28 -16.32 3.20
C ILE A 111 4.53 -16.38 4.06
N GLU A 112 5.70 -16.20 3.43
CA GLU A 112 6.96 -16.09 4.15
C GLU A 112 6.96 -14.81 4.99
N VAL A 113 7.12 -14.94 6.30
CA VAL A 113 7.11 -13.83 7.24
C VAL A 113 8.38 -13.83 8.09
N PRO A 114 8.84 -12.68 8.61
CA PRO A 114 9.97 -12.62 9.53
C PRO A 114 9.65 -13.35 10.85
N ALA A 115 10.68 -13.77 11.58
CA ALA A 115 10.53 -14.47 12.86
C ALA A 115 9.73 -13.68 13.91
N ALA A 116 9.80 -12.34 13.87
CA ALA A 116 9.09 -11.46 14.78
C ALA A 116 8.74 -10.11 14.13
N VAL A 117 7.74 -9.44 14.69
CA VAL A 117 7.48 -8.03 14.45
C VAL A 117 8.57 -7.21 15.14
N ALA A 118 9.09 -6.17 14.47
CA ALA A 118 10.16 -5.33 14.99
C ALA A 118 9.65 -3.94 15.37
N LYS A 119 10.25 -3.38 16.43
CA LYS A 119 10.08 -1.96 16.76
C LYS A 119 10.89 -1.12 15.79
N GLN A 120 10.25 -0.18 15.12
CA GLN A 120 10.87 0.68 14.11
C GLN A 120 11.57 1.89 14.74
N TRP A 121 12.28 2.67 13.92
CA TRP A 121 12.99 3.89 14.34
C TRP A 121 12.07 4.92 15.03
N ASP A 122 10.81 4.98 14.63
CA ASP A 122 9.76 5.85 15.18
C ASP A 122 9.07 5.29 16.43
N GLY A 123 9.42 4.07 16.83
CA GLY A 123 8.85 3.37 17.98
C GLY A 123 7.59 2.57 17.69
N ASN A 124 7.08 2.58 16.47
CA ASN A 124 5.95 1.76 16.04
C ASN A 124 6.38 0.30 15.80
N LEU A 125 5.40 -0.59 15.73
CA LEU A 125 5.63 -1.99 15.38
C LEU A 125 5.42 -2.20 13.89
N ALA A 126 6.34 -2.93 13.24
CA ALA A 126 6.16 -3.28 11.84
C ALA A 126 6.86 -4.60 11.48
N PHE A 127 6.44 -5.17 10.36
CA PHE A 127 7.11 -6.25 9.66
C PHE A 127 6.88 -6.10 8.16
N SER A 128 7.72 -6.74 7.34
CA SER A 128 7.58 -6.74 5.89
C SER A 128 7.50 -8.17 5.36
N VAL A 129 6.83 -8.30 4.23
CA VAL A 129 6.77 -9.52 3.42
C VAL A 129 7.10 -9.15 1.97
N LYS A 130 7.34 -10.16 1.13
CA LYS A 130 7.40 -9.97 -0.32
C LYS A 130 6.06 -10.30 -0.93
N ASP A 131 5.58 -9.43 -1.82
CA ASP A 131 4.48 -9.76 -2.70
C ASP A 131 4.93 -10.76 -3.79
N PRO A 132 4.02 -11.31 -4.61
CA PRO A 132 4.36 -12.29 -5.63
C PRO A 132 5.41 -11.83 -6.65
N GLU A 133 5.52 -10.54 -6.93
CA GLU A 133 6.55 -9.97 -7.83
C GLU A 133 7.81 -9.49 -7.08
N GLY A 134 7.94 -9.79 -5.78
CA GLY A 134 9.12 -9.54 -4.97
C GLY A 134 9.23 -8.13 -4.40
N ARG A 135 8.17 -7.29 -4.51
CA ARG A 135 8.15 -5.97 -3.87
C ARG A 135 8.02 -6.13 -2.36
N GLU A 136 8.67 -5.26 -1.62
CA GLU A 136 8.55 -5.23 -0.17
C GLU A 136 7.27 -4.51 0.24
N ILE A 137 6.39 -5.23 0.94
CA ILE A 137 5.15 -4.72 1.51
C ILE A 137 5.27 -4.78 3.02
N ALA A 138 5.19 -3.61 3.67
CA ALA A 138 5.26 -3.50 5.12
C ALA A 138 3.86 -3.36 5.73
N PHE A 139 3.74 -3.79 6.98
CA PHE A 139 2.55 -3.56 7.79
C PHE A 139 2.96 -2.89 9.10
N VAL A 140 2.31 -1.77 9.41
CA VAL A 140 2.67 -0.90 10.53
C VAL A 140 1.50 -0.82 11.50
N GLN A 141 1.77 -1.06 12.78
CA GLN A 141 0.88 -0.77 13.88
C GLN A 141 1.37 0.47 14.61
N TYR A 142 0.60 1.55 14.56
CA TYR A 142 0.91 2.78 15.29
C TYR A 142 0.64 2.62 16.78
N LEU A 143 1.60 3.09 17.60
CA LEU A 143 1.52 3.08 19.06
C LEU A 143 1.42 4.50 19.59
N SER A 144 0.59 4.73 20.60
CA SER A 144 0.38 6.05 21.20
C SER A 144 1.64 6.63 21.86
N ASP A 145 2.53 5.75 22.35
CA ASP A 145 3.82 6.10 22.96
C ASP A 145 4.99 6.19 21.97
N SER A 146 4.74 5.96 20.69
CA SER A 146 5.72 6.12 19.60
C SER A 146 6.02 7.59 19.33
N GLN A 147 7.02 7.87 18.48
CA GLN A 147 7.31 9.23 18.03
C GLN A 147 6.12 9.81 17.25
N THR A 148 5.52 9.02 16.35
CA THR A 148 4.35 9.42 15.56
C THR A 148 3.14 9.69 16.44
N GLY A 149 2.89 8.85 17.45
CA GLY A 149 1.80 9.04 18.42
C GLY A 149 1.95 10.34 19.22
N ARG A 150 3.16 10.66 19.70
CA ARG A 150 3.45 11.91 20.41
C ARG A 150 3.38 13.16 19.52
N GLN A 151 3.45 12.98 18.20
CA GLN A 151 3.34 14.05 17.21
C GLN A 151 1.95 14.17 16.58
N SER A 152 0.97 13.43 17.09
CA SER A 152 -0.41 13.52 16.63
C SER A 152 -0.95 14.94 16.75
N GLY A 153 -1.59 15.44 15.68
CA GLY A 153 -2.10 16.80 15.55
C GLY A 153 -1.02 17.89 15.37
N LYS A 154 0.27 17.53 15.29
CA LYS A 154 1.38 18.49 15.11
C LYS A 154 1.98 18.36 13.71
N SER A 155 2.67 19.42 13.27
CA SER A 155 3.39 19.44 11.97
C SER A 155 2.49 19.13 10.78
N LEU A 156 1.27 19.69 10.79
CA LEU A 156 0.30 19.62 9.70
C LEU A 156 0.07 21.01 9.13
N PRO A 157 0.95 21.50 8.26
CA PRO A 157 0.86 22.86 7.74
C PRO A 157 -0.39 23.04 6.88
N ALA A 158 -1.15 24.11 7.13
CA ALA A 158 -2.33 24.47 6.34
C ALA A 158 -2.00 24.78 4.86
N THR A 159 -0.72 24.99 4.56
CA THR A 159 -0.20 25.23 3.21
C THR A 159 0.09 23.94 2.45
N ALA A 160 0.05 22.76 3.06
CA ALA A 160 0.22 21.48 2.36
C ALA A 160 -0.82 21.36 1.24
N ILE A 161 -0.36 20.81 0.11
CA ILE A 161 -1.23 20.65 -1.07
C ILE A 161 -2.32 19.60 -0.87
N SER A 162 -2.05 18.65 0.00
CA SER A 162 -2.91 17.51 0.33
C SER A 162 -2.82 17.19 1.82
N ALA A 163 -3.84 16.53 2.33
CA ALA A 163 -3.86 15.96 3.67
C ALA A 163 -3.95 14.42 3.66
N ARG A 164 -3.81 13.77 2.49
CA ARG A 164 -3.98 12.32 2.39
C ARG A 164 -3.25 11.71 1.20
N ILE A 165 -2.53 10.61 1.43
CA ILE A 165 -2.18 9.65 0.39
C ILE A 165 -3.43 8.81 0.15
N ILE A 166 -3.98 8.87 -1.06
CA ILE A 166 -5.21 8.14 -1.38
C ILE A 166 -4.91 6.80 -2.02
N HIS A 167 -3.80 6.69 -2.77
CA HIS A 167 -3.33 5.40 -3.26
C HIS A 167 -1.82 5.36 -3.46
N THR A 168 -1.34 4.15 -3.59
CA THR A 168 -0.05 3.82 -4.17
C THR A 168 -0.29 2.95 -5.38
N GLY A 169 0.55 3.05 -6.40
CA GLY A 169 0.41 2.23 -7.60
C GLY A 169 1.74 1.65 -8.04
N PHE A 170 1.68 0.47 -8.63
CA PHE A 170 2.85 -0.14 -9.27
C PHE A 170 2.47 -1.05 -10.44
N ILE A 171 3.45 -1.27 -11.30
CA ILE A 171 3.30 -2.14 -12.45
C ILE A 171 3.13 -3.58 -11.97
N VAL A 172 2.09 -4.25 -12.46
CA VAL A 172 1.79 -5.65 -12.20
C VAL A 172 1.91 -6.45 -13.51
N GLN A 173 2.67 -7.53 -13.48
CA GLN A 173 2.88 -8.44 -14.62
C GLN A 173 2.06 -9.72 -14.49
N ASP A 174 1.98 -10.31 -13.29
CA ASP A 174 1.16 -11.48 -13.01
C ASP A 174 -0.05 -11.09 -12.13
N ARG A 175 -1.09 -10.57 -12.78
CA ARG A 175 -2.33 -10.19 -12.09
C ARG A 175 -2.91 -11.35 -11.26
N ALA A 176 -2.84 -12.58 -11.75
CA ALA A 176 -3.45 -13.70 -11.04
C ALA A 176 -2.71 -14.02 -9.73
N ALA A 177 -1.39 -13.88 -9.71
CA ALA A 177 -0.61 -14.03 -8.48
C ALA A 177 -0.87 -12.88 -7.50
N GLU A 178 -0.89 -11.64 -8.00
CA GLU A 178 -1.17 -10.46 -7.17
C GLU A 178 -2.60 -10.47 -6.61
N ASP A 179 -3.61 -10.88 -7.40
CA ASP A 179 -4.99 -11.04 -6.92
C ASP A 179 -5.08 -12.07 -5.78
N ARG A 180 -4.34 -13.20 -5.85
CA ARG A 180 -4.29 -14.16 -4.73
C ARG A 180 -3.72 -13.53 -3.46
N PHE A 181 -2.68 -12.71 -3.58
CA PHE A 181 -2.07 -12.07 -2.43
C PHE A 181 -2.94 -10.92 -1.88
N TYR A 182 -3.27 -9.93 -2.71
CA TYR A 182 -3.99 -8.74 -2.23
C TYR A 182 -5.48 -9.00 -2.00
N ARG A 183 -6.16 -9.66 -2.92
CA ARG A 183 -7.61 -9.88 -2.80
C ARG A 183 -7.95 -11.07 -1.90
N ASP A 184 -7.38 -12.27 -2.21
CA ASP A 184 -7.85 -13.51 -1.59
C ASP A 184 -7.25 -13.69 -0.19
N ILE A 185 -6.00 -13.24 0.07
CA ILE A 185 -5.34 -13.33 1.37
C ILE A 185 -5.54 -12.03 2.18
N LEU A 186 -5.15 -10.88 1.66
CA LEU A 186 -5.24 -9.62 2.40
C LEU A 186 -6.65 -9.03 2.44
N GLY A 187 -7.56 -9.43 1.54
CA GLY A 187 -8.95 -8.99 1.52
C GLY A 187 -9.18 -7.64 0.85
N PHE A 188 -8.26 -7.18 -0.02
CA PHE A 188 -8.47 -6.00 -0.85
C PHE A 188 -9.63 -6.24 -1.81
N GLU A 189 -10.34 -5.19 -2.18
CA GLU A 189 -11.53 -5.28 -3.01
C GLU A 189 -11.39 -4.41 -4.26
N GLU A 190 -11.62 -4.99 -5.44
CA GLU A 190 -11.71 -4.20 -6.67
C GLU A 190 -12.80 -3.15 -6.53
N MET A 191 -12.44 -1.87 -6.68
CA MET A 191 -13.36 -0.76 -6.63
C MET A 191 -13.61 -0.12 -7.99
N TRP A 192 -12.66 -0.20 -8.90
CA TRP A 192 -12.75 0.29 -10.27
C TRP A 192 -11.73 -0.38 -11.15
N HIS A 193 -12.05 -0.55 -12.42
CA HIS A 193 -11.07 -0.83 -13.46
C HIS A 193 -11.38 -0.01 -14.71
N GLY A 194 -10.33 0.33 -15.43
CA GLY A 194 -10.43 1.04 -16.69
C GLY A 194 -9.31 0.69 -17.66
N GLY A 195 -9.46 1.15 -18.88
CA GLY A 195 -8.52 0.86 -19.93
C GLY A 195 -8.34 1.99 -20.94
N LYS A 196 -7.36 1.86 -21.80
CA LYS A 196 -7.16 2.78 -22.95
C LYS A 196 -8.32 2.73 -23.91
N THR A 197 -8.94 1.54 -24.04
CA THR A 197 -10.19 1.31 -24.78
C THR A 197 -11.27 0.83 -23.82
N GLU A 198 -12.53 0.83 -24.26
CA GLU A 198 -13.67 0.40 -23.44
C GLU A 198 -13.55 -1.09 -23.00
N ASP A 199 -12.90 -1.91 -23.83
CA ASP A 199 -12.76 -3.36 -23.61
C ASP A 199 -11.44 -3.77 -22.97
N SER A 200 -10.53 -2.81 -22.67
CA SER A 200 -9.24 -3.12 -22.04
C SER A 200 -9.26 -2.85 -20.53
N VAL A 201 -8.46 -3.63 -19.80
CA VAL A 201 -8.17 -3.39 -18.38
C VAL A 201 -6.69 -3.07 -18.26
N ASP A 202 -6.38 -1.79 -18.25
CA ASP A 202 -5.01 -1.26 -18.15
C ASP A 202 -4.70 -0.79 -16.73
N TRP A 203 -5.74 -0.43 -15.95
CA TRP A 203 -5.65 0.01 -14.55
C TRP A 203 -6.73 -0.68 -13.72
N LEU A 204 -6.38 -1.02 -12.50
CA LEU A 204 -7.27 -1.69 -11.55
C LEU A 204 -7.03 -1.15 -10.14
N ASP A 205 -8.05 -0.53 -9.55
CA ASP A 205 -8.02 0.01 -8.21
C ASP A 205 -8.50 -1.03 -7.19
N MET A 206 -7.59 -1.44 -6.31
CA MET A 206 -7.82 -2.43 -5.25
C MET A 206 -7.88 -1.73 -3.89
N ARG A 207 -9.09 -1.48 -3.37
CA ARG A 207 -9.32 -0.80 -2.10
C ARG A 207 -8.84 -1.67 -0.93
N VAL A 208 -8.18 -1.06 0.05
CA VAL A 208 -7.84 -1.73 1.31
C VAL A 208 -9.09 -2.27 2.02
N PRO A 209 -8.99 -3.41 2.73
CA PRO A 209 -10.19 -4.10 3.21
C PRO A 209 -11.00 -3.31 4.25
N ASP A 210 -10.35 -2.48 5.06
CA ASP A 210 -10.97 -1.83 6.22
C ASP A 210 -10.82 -0.30 6.17
N GLY A 211 -10.64 0.26 4.96
CA GLY A 211 -10.48 1.70 4.73
C GLY A 211 -10.88 2.13 3.32
N ASN A 212 -10.43 3.34 2.93
CA ASN A 212 -10.78 3.94 1.65
C ASN A 212 -9.58 4.22 0.72
N ASP A 213 -8.35 4.01 1.18
CA ASP A 213 -7.18 4.08 0.33
C ASP A 213 -7.11 2.83 -0.57
N TRP A 214 -6.39 2.91 -1.67
CA TRP A 214 -6.29 1.77 -2.58
C TRP A 214 -4.89 1.56 -3.13
N LEU A 215 -4.68 0.41 -3.70
CA LEU A 215 -3.56 0.05 -4.52
C LEU A 215 -4.00 0.07 -5.98
N GLU A 216 -3.31 0.82 -6.85
CA GLU A 216 -3.52 0.78 -8.29
C GLU A 216 -2.58 -0.25 -8.94
N TYR A 217 -3.14 -1.25 -9.60
CA TYR A 217 -2.41 -2.11 -10.51
C TYR A 217 -2.29 -1.42 -11.87
N MET A 218 -1.06 -1.22 -12.33
CA MET A 218 -0.76 -0.77 -13.68
C MET A 218 -0.46 -1.98 -14.56
N LEU A 219 -1.45 -2.43 -15.34
CA LEU A 219 -1.38 -3.65 -16.16
C LEU A 219 -0.91 -3.37 -17.59
N ASN A 220 -0.78 -2.11 -17.97
CA ASN A 220 -0.51 -1.65 -19.33
C ASN A 220 0.98 -1.59 -19.69
N VAL A 221 1.88 -1.93 -18.79
CA VAL A 221 3.33 -1.94 -19.00
C VAL A 221 3.83 -3.37 -19.02
N ARG A 222 4.26 -3.85 -20.17
CA ARG A 222 4.82 -5.19 -20.34
C ARG A 222 6.34 -5.17 -20.22
N ASN A 223 6.93 -6.17 -19.58
CA ASN A 223 8.39 -6.35 -19.41
C ASN A 223 9.09 -5.07 -18.89
N PRO A 224 8.68 -4.52 -17.74
CA PRO A 224 9.25 -3.29 -17.22
C PRO A 224 10.71 -3.49 -16.82
N THR A 225 11.56 -2.54 -17.22
CA THR A 225 12.92 -2.43 -16.67
C THR A 225 12.85 -1.86 -15.24
N PRO A 226 13.93 -1.98 -14.43
CA PRO A 226 13.99 -1.31 -13.12
C PRO A 226 13.74 0.21 -13.23
N LYS A 227 14.29 0.87 -14.25
CA LYS A 227 14.03 2.29 -14.54
C LYS A 227 12.55 2.58 -14.79
N THR A 228 11.90 1.77 -15.64
CA THR A 228 10.46 1.93 -15.93
C THR A 228 9.63 1.73 -14.66
N ARG A 229 9.94 0.73 -13.85
CA ARG A 229 9.29 0.53 -12.54
C ARG A 229 9.47 1.75 -11.64
N GLY A 230 10.70 2.25 -11.51
CA GLY A 230 10.99 3.40 -10.69
C GLY A 230 10.24 4.68 -11.08
N VAL A 231 9.98 4.88 -12.36
CA VAL A 231 9.20 6.02 -12.86
C VAL A 231 7.69 5.81 -12.72
N MET A 232 7.22 4.56 -12.87
CA MET A 232 5.79 4.23 -12.90
C MET A 232 5.22 3.82 -11.54
N ASN A 233 6.07 3.32 -10.63
CA ASN A 233 5.67 3.11 -9.24
C ASN A 233 5.45 4.49 -8.61
N HIS A 234 4.28 4.71 -8.01
CA HIS A 234 3.86 6.05 -7.65
C HIS A 234 3.02 6.12 -6.37
N LEU A 235 2.82 7.32 -5.90
CA LEU A 235 1.83 7.65 -4.89
C LEU A 235 0.87 8.71 -5.43
N ALA A 236 -0.36 8.69 -4.96
CA ALA A 236 -1.34 9.73 -5.25
C ALA A 236 -1.81 10.44 -4.00
N LEU A 237 -1.89 11.75 -4.11
CA LEU A 237 -2.30 12.68 -3.08
C LEU A 237 -3.70 13.21 -3.39
N GLY A 238 -4.64 13.02 -2.46
CA GLY A 238 -5.99 13.54 -2.60
C GLY A 238 -6.03 15.04 -2.42
N VAL A 239 -6.52 15.78 -3.42
CA VAL A 239 -6.70 17.22 -3.35
C VAL A 239 -8.19 17.58 -3.43
N PRO A 240 -8.68 18.53 -2.63
CA PRO A 240 -10.10 18.87 -2.63
C PRO A 240 -10.54 19.61 -3.90
N ASN A 241 -9.63 20.30 -4.58
CA ASN A 241 -9.86 21.04 -5.81
C ASN A 241 -8.57 21.12 -6.63
N MET A 242 -8.60 20.61 -7.84
CA MET A 242 -7.43 20.50 -8.72
C MET A 242 -6.95 21.86 -9.22
N GLU A 243 -7.84 22.78 -9.54
CA GLU A 243 -7.48 24.11 -10.00
C GLU A 243 -6.71 24.88 -8.90
N ALA A 244 -7.21 24.84 -7.66
CA ALA A 244 -6.56 25.47 -6.52
C ALA A 244 -5.21 24.80 -6.20
N ALA A 245 -5.10 23.47 -6.34
CA ALA A 245 -3.84 22.77 -6.16
C ALA A 245 -2.81 23.14 -7.23
N ASN A 246 -3.24 23.16 -8.50
CA ASN A 246 -2.38 23.58 -9.61
C ASN A 246 -1.91 25.03 -9.46
N GLN A 247 -2.80 25.96 -9.06
CA GLN A 247 -2.41 27.34 -8.83
C GLN A 247 -1.38 27.48 -7.70
N ARG A 248 -1.53 26.74 -6.59
CA ARG A 248 -0.51 26.73 -5.50
C ARG A 248 0.85 26.25 -5.98
N LEU A 249 0.91 25.26 -6.86
CA LEU A 249 2.16 24.78 -7.45
C LEU A 249 2.81 25.88 -8.31
N ILE A 250 2.02 26.59 -9.13
CA ILE A 250 2.49 27.72 -9.95
C ILE A 250 3.03 28.83 -9.05
N ASP A 251 2.32 29.21 -8.01
CA ASP A 251 2.72 30.27 -7.06
C ASP A 251 4.03 29.92 -6.33
N ARG A 252 4.34 28.64 -6.16
CA ARG A 252 5.59 28.13 -5.57
C ARG A 252 6.70 27.92 -6.59
N ALA A 253 6.47 28.25 -7.85
CA ALA A 253 7.39 28.00 -8.96
C ALA A 253 7.81 26.51 -9.04
N ALA A 254 6.91 25.58 -8.76
CA ALA A 254 7.12 24.15 -8.94
C ALA A 254 7.29 23.82 -10.41
N THR A 255 8.12 22.82 -10.71
CA THR A 255 8.30 22.35 -12.09
C THR A 255 7.10 21.51 -12.51
N LEU A 256 6.29 22.02 -13.45
CA LEU A 256 5.14 21.31 -14.00
C LEU A 256 5.44 20.87 -15.43
N THR A 257 5.36 19.56 -15.67
CA THR A 257 5.55 18.95 -17.00
C THR A 257 4.24 18.56 -17.66
N GLU A 258 3.17 18.50 -16.89
CA GLU A 258 1.81 18.18 -17.36
C GLU A 258 0.84 19.28 -16.91
N LYS A 259 -0.38 19.24 -17.45
CA LYS A 259 -1.51 20.05 -17.03
C LYS A 259 -2.59 19.17 -16.41
N PRO A 260 -3.44 19.71 -15.52
CA PRO A 260 -4.61 18.99 -15.06
C PRO A 260 -5.44 18.43 -16.23
N LYS A 261 -5.86 17.19 -16.08
CA LYS A 261 -6.70 16.47 -17.05
C LYS A 261 -7.70 15.58 -16.31
N ILE A 262 -8.74 15.14 -16.99
CA ILE A 262 -9.66 14.14 -16.44
C ILE A 262 -9.15 12.77 -16.87
N GLY A 263 -8.95 11.88 -15.89
CA GLY A 263 -8.55 10.50 -16.09
C GLY A 263 -9.69 9.61 -16.59
N ARG A 264 -9.38 8.37 -16.90
CA ARG A 264 -10.37 7.36 -17.33
C ARG A 264 -11.36 7.00 -16.21
N ASP A 265 -10.96 7.19 -14.96
CA ASP A 265 -11.81 7.08 -13.78
C ASP A 265 -12.76 8.27 -13.57
N GLY A 266 -12.75 9.23 -14.49
CA GLY A 266 -13.60 10.42 -14.50
C GLY A 266 -13.17 11.51 -13.52
N LYS A 267 -12.04 11.37 -12.83
CA LYS A 267 -11.55 12.34 -11.83
C LYS A 267 -10.53 13.29 -12.43
N TRP A 268 -10.44 14.49 -11.87
CA TRP A 268 -9.32 15.38 -12.14
C TRP A 268 -8.01 14.81 -11.60
N GLN A 269 -6.97 14.83 -12.44
CA GLN A 269 -5.65 14.29 -12.18
C GLN A 269 -4.57 15.25 -12.67
N LEU A 270 -3.43 15.30 -11.97
CA LEU A 270 -2.21 15.97 -12.40
C LEU A 270 -1.00 15.14 -11.96
N ASN A 271 -0.16 14.72 -12.91
CA ASN A 271 1.10 14.05 -12.58
C ASN A 271 2.21 15.07 -12.36
N LEU A 272 2.89 14.91 -11.26
CA LEU A 272 4.15 15.56 -10.91
C LEU A 272 5.25 14.51 -10.88
N TYR A 273 6.48 14.93 -11.02
CA TYR A 273 7.64 14.06 -10.93
C TYR A 273 8.64 14.65 -9.95
N ASP A 274 9.04 13.86 -8.96
CA ASP A 274 10.07 14.28 -8.04
C ASP A 274 11.45 14.36 -8.73
N PRO A 275 12.51 14.85 -8.08
CA PRO A 275 13.83 14.99 -8.71
C PRO A 275 14.42 13.69 -9.27
N ASN A 276 13.95 12.54 -8.80
CA ASN A 276 14.37 11.23 -9.29
C ASN A 276 13.33 10.58 -10.21
N LEU A 277 12.38 11.36 -10.73
CA LEU A 277 11.32 10.94 -11.63
C LEU A 277 10.31 9.96 -11.00
N THR A 278 10.23 9.87 -9.67
CA THR A 278 9.10 9.19 -9.05
C THR A 278 7.83 9.98 -9.33
N ARG A 279 6.80 9.33 -9.86
CA ARG A 279 5.51 9.99 -10.11
C ARG A 279 4.77 10.26 -8.81
N VAL A 280 4.35 11.50 -8.62
CA VAL A 280 3.44 11.93 -7.56
C VAL A 280 2.19 12.47 -8.22
N GLU A 281 1.09 11.74 -8.11
CA GLU A 281 -0.16 12.14 -8.70
C GLU A 281 -0.97 13.00 -7.73
N LEU A 282 -1.57 14.07 -8.21
CA LEU A 282 -2.66 14.76 -7.52
C LEU A 282 -3.98 14.30 -8.12
N MET A 283 -4.96 14.00 -7.27
CA MET A 283 -6.25 13.50 -7.72
C MET A 283 -7.40 14.07 -6.86
N GLU A 284 -8.48 14.47 -7.52
CA GLU A 284 -9.72 14.79 -6.81
C GLU A 284 -10.45 13.51 -6.36
N PRO A 285 -11.17 13.53 -5.22
CA PRO A 285 -11.75 12.31 -4.65
C PRO A 285 -12.99 11.80 -5.41
N LYS A 286 -13.64 12.65 -6.21
CA LYS A 286 -14.91 12.33 -6.88
C LYS A 286 -14.79 12.47 -8.39
N PRO A 287 -15.39 11.57 -9.16
CA PRO A 287 -15.51 11.72 -10.59
C PRO A 287 -16.36 12.96 -10.94
N VAL A 288 -15.94 13.73 -11.96
CA VAL A 288 -16.68 14.84 -12.57
C VAL A 288 -17.27 14.43 -13.94
N GLN A 289 -16.88 13.25 -14.43
CA GLN A 289 -17.42 12.59 -15.61
C GLN A 289 -17.69 11.12 -15.29
N THR A 290 -18.50 10.48 -16.11
CA THR A 290 -18.75 9.03 -15.98
C THR A 290 -17.45 8.26 -16.15
N PRO A 291 -17.04 7.43 -15.16
CA PRO A 291 -15.87 6.58 -15.30
C PRO A 291 -16.00 5.60 -16.47
N CYS A 292 -14.97 5.43 -17.27
CA CYS A 292 -14.82 4.30 -18.19
C CYS A 292 -14.32 3.14 -17.31
N CYS A 293 -14.61 2.10 -17.61
CA CYS A 293 -15.10 1.02 -18.31
C CYS A 293 -15.85 0.14 -17.32
N SER A 294 -15.77 0.49 -16.02
CA SER A 294 -16.56 -0.07 -14.94
C SER A 294 -17.14 1.04 -14.04
N PRO A 295 -18.26 0.81 -13.37
CA PRO A 295 -18.74 1.74 -12.36
C PRO A 295 -17.79 1.75 -11.15
N MET A 296 -17.55 2.94 -10.62
CA MET A 296 -16.76 3.07 -9.38
C MET A 296 -17.62 2.69 -8.16
N LYS A 297 -17.13 1.76 -7.33
CA LYS A 297 -17.78 1.44 -6.06
C LYS A 297 -17.64 2.62 -5.08
N PRO A 298 -18.68 2.97 -4.32
CA PRO A 298 -18.64 4.07 -3.37
C PRO A 298 -17.62 3.77 -2.25
N PRO A 299 -17.14 4.82 -1.54
CA PRO A 299 -16.41 4.66 -0.29
C PRO A 299 -17.22 3.87 0.75
N ARG A 300 -16.51 3.24 1.68
CA ARG A 300 -17.11 2.57 2.83
C ARG A 300 -17.49 3.55 3.93
#